data_afcfdff347f777fc5c88daf5806ad109
#
_entry.id   afcfdff347f777fc5c88daf5806ad109
#
_cell.length_a   1.000
_cell.length_b   1.000
_cell.length_c   1.000
_cell.angle_alpha   90.00
_cell.angle_beta   90.00
_cell.angle_gamma   90.00
#
_symmetry.space_group_name_H-M   'P 1'
#
loop_
_entity.id
_entity.type
_entity.pdbx_description
1 polymer ?
#
loop_
_entity_poly.entity_id
_entity_poly.type
_entity_poly.pdbx_seq_one_letter_code
_entity_poly.pdbx_strand_id
1 'polypeptide(L)'
;GIFQAGTAKGIVAESAHLAGTIRCQKEETRTYIIDNLKRVAQGVAYATGTECDIQVKRGVLGLRNDNDMVDYARSVMDHVVGKDHQIELPHPMMGAEDFSYYAKEFPAAFYWLGTRNEQKGCTALLHNAHFNFDESVMQTGMELFCALAVNLK
;
A
#
# COMPACT_ATOMS: atom_id res chain seq x y z
N GLY A 1 -9.70 4.75 11.99
CA GLY A 1 -8.79 5.88 12.09
C GLY A 1 -9.20 6.86 13.20
N ILE A 2 -9.92 7.90 12.89
CA ILE A 2 -10.34 8.94 13.84
C ILE A 2 -11.84 8.85 14.07
N PHE A 3 -12.25 8.95 15.33
CA PHE A 3 -13.63 9.18 15.76
C PHE A 3 -13.63 10.17 16.94
N GLN A 4 -14.19 11.34 16.73
CA GLN A 4 -14.24 12.42 17.71
C GLN A 4 -15.67 12.95 17.81
N ALA A 5 -16.20 13.04 19.02
CA ALA A 5 -17.54 13.60 19.28
C ALA A 5 -17.59 14.19 20.68
N GLY A 6 -18.17 15.38 20.79
CA GLY A 6 -18.39 16.08 22.07
C GLY A 6 -17.11 16.67 22.69
N THR A 7 -17.31 17.49 23.72
CA THR A 7 -16.24 18.25 24.40
C THR A 7 -16.27 18.10 25.91
N ALA A 8 -17.38 17.66 26.50
CA ALA A 8 -17.54 17.55 27.95
C ALA A 8 -18.53 16.44 28.37
N LYS A 9 -18.39 15.98 29.60
CA LYS A 9 -19.31 15.00 30.21
C LYS A 9 -20.71 15.61 30.37
N GLY A 10 -21.75 14.84 30.07
CA GLY A 10 -23.14 15.24 30.29
C GLY A 10 -23.70 16.23 29.26
N ILE A 11 -22.93 16.56 28.22
CA ILE A 11 -23.36 17.38 27.12
C ILE A 11 -23.46 16.51 25.87
N VAL A 12 -24.64 16.56 25.21
CA VAL A 12 -24.81 15.88 23.92
C VAL A 12 -23.91 16.52 22.87
N ALA A 13 -23.17 15.73 22.13
CA ALA A 13 -22.31 16.22 21.06
C ALA A 13 -23.14 16.86 19.94
N GLU A 14 -22.83 18.08 19.56
CA GLU A 14 -23.44 18.78 18.44
C GLU A 14 -22.97 18.22 17.10
N SER A 15 -21.71 17.76 17.06
CA SER A 15 -21.11 17.18 15.87
C SER A 15 -20.20 15.98 16.20
N ALA A 16 -20.03 15.13 15.20
CA ALA A 16 -19.06 14.04 15.23
C ALA A 16 -18.20 14.08 13.98
N HIS A 17 -16.91 13.85 14.14
CA HIS A 17 -15.94 13.75 13.05
C HIS A 17 -15.36 12.34 12.98
N LEU A 18 -15.50 11.71 11.81
CA LEU A 18 -14.91 10.40 11.50
C LEU A 18 -13.96 10.58 10.33
N ALA A 19 -12.76 10.01 10.44
CA ALA A 19 -11.82 9.97 9.33
C ALA A 19 -11.11 8.63 9.27
N GLY A 20 -10.79 8.20 8.06
CA GLY A 20 -10.14 6.93 7.83
C GLY A 20 -9.63 6.79 6.40
N THR A 21 -9.11 5.61 6.07
CA THR A 21 -8.63 5.28 4.74
C THR A 21 -9.34 4.07 4.17
N ILE A 22 -9.60 4.11 2.86
CA ILE A 22 -10.10 2.98 2.08
C ILE A 22 -8.93 2.42 1.28
N ARG A 23 -8.71 1.13 1.39
CA ARG A 23 -7.68 0.39 0.64
C ARG A 23 -8.33 -0.69 -0.19
N CYS A 24 -8.00 -0.75 -1.48
CA CYS A 24 -8.49 -1.76 -2.41
C CYS A 24 -7.54 -1.87 -3.60
N GLN A 25 -7.57 -3.02 -4.25
CA GLN A 25 -6.68 -3.31 -5.39
C GLN A 25 -7.25 -2.82 -6.72
N LYS A 26 -8.59 -2.75 -6.85
CA LYS A 26 -9.30 -2.41 -8.08
C LYS A 26 -10.06 -1.10 -7.94
N GLU A 27 -10.01 -0.27 -8.97
CA GLU A 27 -10.72 1.02 -8.98
C GLU A 27 -12.25 0.87 -8.96
N GLU A 28 -12.78 -0.19 -9.60
CA GLU A 28 -14.20 -0.49 -9.53
C GLU A 28 -14.65 -0.80 -8.08
N THR A 29 -13.82 -1.56 -7.36
CA THR A 29 -14.05 -1.86 -5.94
C THR A 29 -13.98 -0.60 -5.10
N ARG A 30 -13.02 0.29 -5.38
CA ARG A 30 -12.90 1.58 -4.70
C ARG A 30 -14.16 2.43 -4.89
N THR A 31 -14.61 2.55 -6.12
CA THR A 31 -15.81 3.32 -6.46
C THR A 31 -17.04 2.73 -5.75
N TYR A 32 -17.23 1.42 -5.82
CA TYR A 32 -18.31 0.72 -5.12
C TYR A 32 -18.31 0.97 -3.61
N ILE A 33 -17.13 0.91 -2.95
CA ILE A 33 -17.00 1.16 -1.52
C ILE A 33 -17.37 2.61 -1.21
N ILE A 34 -16.88 3.58 -1.99
CA ILE A 34 -17.15 5.02 -1.78
C ILE A 34 -18.64 5.30 -1.91
N ASP A 35 -19.30 4.77 -2.94
CA ASP A 35 -20.72 4.99 -3.17
C ASP A 35 -21.58 4.38 -2.07
N ASN A 36 -21.23 3.17 -1.61
CA ASN A 36 -21.91 2.56 -0.48
C ASN A 36 -21.67 3.29 0.85
N LEU A 37 -20.44 3.76 1.09
CA LEU A 37 -20.14 4.58 2.26
C LEU A 37 -21.03 5.82 2.30
N LYS A 38 -21.13 6.56 1.18
CA LYS A 38 -22.00 7.73 1.06
C LYS A 38 -23.47 7.38 1.31
N ARG A 39 -23.95 6.33 0.65
CA ARG A 39 -25.33 5.87 0.78
C ARG A 39 -25.69 5.51 2.23
N VAL A 40 -24.80 4.77 2.92
CA VAL A 40 -25.03 4.36 4.31
C VAL A 40 -25.00 5.59 5.24
N ALA A 41 -23.99 6.44 5.13
CA ALA A 41 -23.84 7.60 5.99
C ALA A 41 -25.02 8.59 5.82
N GLN A 42 -25.43 8.84 4.58
CA GLN A 42 -26.61 9.68 4.28
C GLN A 42 -27.91 9.04 4.79
N GLY A 43 -28.03 7.72 4.67
CA GLY A 43 -29.19 6.98 5.19
C GLY A 43 -29.31 7.07 6.71
N VAL A 44 -28.19 6.95 7.43
CA VAL A 44 -28.15 7.12 8.88
C VAL A 44 -28.50 8.56 9.27
N ALA A 45 -27.92 9.55 8.60
CA ALA A 45 -28.20 10.96 8.85
C ALA A 45 -29.71 11.27 8.65
N TYR A 46 -30.30 10.78 7.56
CA TYR A 46 -31.73 10.91 7.29
C TYR A 46 -32.58 10.27 8.40
N ALA A 47 -32.25 9.03 8.81
CA ALA A 47 -33.00 8.30 9.83
C ALA A 47 -32.92 8.94 11.23
N THR A 48 -31.86 9.68 11.51
CA THR A 48 -31.63 10.34 12.83
C THR A 48 -31.95 11.82 12.82
N GLY A 49 -32.38 12.39 11.70
CA GLY A 49 -32.66 13.83 11.56
C GLY A 49 -31.42 14.70 11.70
N THR A 50 -30.25 14.19 11.28
CA THR A 50 -28.98 14.93 11.29
C THR A 50 -28.50 15.21 9.87
N GLU A 51 -27.47 16.03 9.72
CA GLU A 51 -26.82 16.33 8.46
C GLU A 51 -25.48 15.57 8.39
N CYS A 52 -25.08 15.16 7.19
CA CYS A 52 -23.82 14.48 6.96
C CYS A 52 -23.07 15.08 5.76
N ASP A 53 -21.91 15.66 6.01
CA ASP A 53 -20.95 16.03 4.97
C ASP A 53 -19.91 14.95 4.78
N ILE A 54 -19.70 14.52 3.53
CA ILE A 54 -18.78 13.40 3.22
C ILE A 54 -17.77 13.85 2.18
N GLN A 55 -16.54 13.96 2.62
CA GLN A 55 -15.43 14.33 1.77
C GLN A 55 -14.57 13.09 1.46
N VAL A 56 -14.37 12.80 0.19
CA VAL A 56 -13.54 11.70 -0.26
C VAL A 56 -12.38 12.23 -1.10
N LYS A 57 -11.16 12.07 -0.60
CA LYS A 57 -9.94 12.36 -1.34
C LYS A 57 -9.41 11.06 -1.94
N ARG A 58 -9.35 10.96 -3.27
CA ARG A 58 -8.73 9.82 -3.94
C ARG A 58 -7.21 9.90 -3.76
N GLY A 59 -6.62 8.81 -3.29
CA GLY A 59 -5.17 8.64 -3.18
C GLY A 59 -4.59 7.90 -4.39
N VAL A 60 -3.44 7.27 -4.18
CA VAL A 60 -2.73 6.49 -5.20
C VAL A 60 -3.57 5.32 -5.73
N LEU A 61 -3.24 4.87 -6.93
CA LEU A 61 -3.90 3.74 -7.59
C LEU A 61 -3.54 2.41 -6.92
N GLY A 62 -4.29 1.35 -7.21
CA GLY A 62 -3.87 -0.01 -6.89
C GLY A 62 -2.68 -0.41 -7.77
N LEU A 63 -1.59 -0.85 -7.16
CA LEU A 63 -0.42 -1.35 -7.89
C LEU A 63 -0.67 -2.79 -8.34
N ARG A 64 -0.46 -3.04 -9.62
CA ARG A 64 -0.47 -4.37 -10.21
C ARG A 64 0.75 -4.53 -11.11
N ASN A 65 1.51 -5.57 -10.85
CA ASN A 65 2.63 -5.95 -11.70
C ASN A 65 2.15 -6.51 -13.04
N ASP A 66 2.87 -6.20 -14.10
CA ASP A 66 2.74 -6.83 -15.39
C ASP A 66 3.37 -8.23 -15.37
N ASN A 67 2.70 -9.23 -15.93
CA ASN A 67 3.14 -10.62 -15.85
C ASN A 67 4.46 -10.85 -16.59
N ASP A 68 4.61 -10.30 -17.79
CA ASP A 68 5.82 -10.48 -18.60
C ASP A 68 7.02 -9.82 -17.93
N MET A 69 6.81 -8.66 -17.31
CA MET A 69 7.85 -7.97 -16.53
C MET A 69 8.21 -8.71 -15.25
N VAL A 70 7.25 -9.39 -14.62
CA VAL A 70 7.54 -10.27 -13.46
C VAL A 70 8.40 -11.46 -13.90
N ASP A 71 8.02 -12.14 -14.98
CA ASP A 71 8.77 -13.30 -15.47
C ASP A 71 10.18 -12.90 -15.90
N TYR A 72 10.31 -11.77 -16.59
CA TYR A 72 11.60 -11.19 -16.91
C TYR A 72 12.44 -10.90 -15.67
N ALA A 73 11.89 -10.17 -14.69
CA ALA A 73 12.60 -9.82 -13.47
C ALA A 73 13.03 -11.08 -12.69
N ARG A 74 12.17 -12.09 -12.58
CA ARG A 74 12.48 -13.37 -11.95
C ARG A 74 13.65 -14.08 -12.62
N SER A 75 13.68 -14.10 -13.95
CA SER A 75 14.77 -14.73 -14.71
C SER A 75 16.12 -14.05 -14.45
N VAL A 76 16.14 -12.73 -14.30
CA VAL A 76 17.34 -11.97 -13.94
C VAL A 76 17.74 -12.21 -12.48
N MET A 77 16.76 -12.20 -11.57
CA MET A 77 16.98 -12.46 -10.14
C MET A 77 17.55 -13.85 -9.90
N ASP A 78 17.16 -14.87 -10.69
CA ASP A 78 17.74 -16.23 -10.62
C ASP A 78 19.25 -16.22 -10.74
N HIS A 79 19.80 -15.32 -11.57
CA HIS A 79 21.25 -15.22 -11.80
C HIS A 79 21.97 -14.37 -10.74
N VAL A 80 21.31 -13.38 -10.15
CA VAL A 80 21.92 -12.46 -9.18
C VAL A 80 21.83 -12.99 -7.75
N VAL A 81 20.64 -13.41 -7.33
CA VAL A 81 20.41 -13.86 -5.94
C VAL A 81 20.10 -15.34 -5.82
N GLY A 82 19.77 -16.02 -6.90
CA GLY A 82 19.37 -17.42 -6.91
C GLY A 82 17.88 -17.63 -6.60
N LYS A 83 17.36 -18.75 -7.08
CA LYS A 83 15.92 -19.11 -6.95
C LYS A 83 15.43 -19.18 -5.51
N ASP A 84 16.27 -19.72 -4.64
CA ASP A 84 15.92 -19.96 -3.24
C ASP A 84 15.77 -18.66 -2.42
N HIS A 85 16.22 -17.54 -2.96
CA HIS A 85 16.10 -16.21 -2.35
C HIS A 85 14.93 -15.41 -2.89
N GLN A 86 14.13 -15.97 -3.79
CA GLN A 86 12.91 -15.33 -4.31
C GLN A 86 11.70 -15.84 -3.54
N ILE A 87 10.97 -14.92 -2.93
CA ILE A 87 9.80 -15.23 -2.12
C ILE A 87 8.57 -14.63 -2.80
N GLU A 88 7.59 -15.46 -3.09
CA GLU A 88 6.28 -15.02 -3.53
C GLU A 88 5.42 -14.68 -2.30
N LEU A 89 4.88 -13.48 -2.27
CA LEU A 89 3.99 -13.08 -1.19
C LEU A 89 2.63 -13.79 -1.36
N PRO A 90 2.12 -14.48 -0.32
CA PRO A 90 0.87 -15.25 -0.41
C PRO A 90 -0.36 -14.34 -0.59
N HIS A 91 -0.24 -13.07 -0.22
CA HIS A 91 -1.31 -12.08 -0.33
C HIS A 91 -0.74 -10.73 -0.77
N PRO A 92 -1.52 -9.95 -1.53
CA PRO A 92 -1.13 -8.60 -1.90
C PRO A 92 -0.94 -7.70 -0.68
N MET A 93 0.08 -6.87 -0.72
CA MET A 93 0.27 -5.82 0.28
C MET A 93 -0.78 -4.71 0.07
N MET A 94 -1.44 -4.30 1.16
CA MET A 94 -2.47 -3.25 1.12
C MET A 94 -1.87 -1.87 1.46
N GLY A 95 -0.59 -1.67 1.22
CA GLY A 95 0.09 -0.38 1.30
C GLY A 95 -0.36 0.59 0.21
N ALA A 96 0.01 1.87 0.37
CA ALA A 96 -0.06 2.85 -0.71
C ALA A 96 1.32 2.93 -1.37
N GLU A 97 1.35 2.88 -2.69
CA GLU A 97 2.59 2.89 -3.47
C GLU A 97 2.41 3.77 -4.71
N ASP A 98 3.18 4.83 -4.83
CA ASP A 98 3.08 5.78 -5.94
C ASP A 98 3.67 5.23 -7.25
N PHE A 99 4.50 4.20 -7.20
CA PHE A 99 4.92 3.44 -8.38
C PHE A 99 3.73 2.91 -9.20
N SER A 100 2.56 2.83 -8.59
CA SER A 100 1.30 2.49 -9.27
C SER A 100 0.96 3.40 -10.46
N TYR A 101 1.43 4.65 -10.45
CA TYR A 101 1.25 5.57 -11.59
C TYR A 101 2.13 5.18 -12.77
N TYR A 102 3.35 4.71 -12.53
CA TYR A 102 4.22 4.18 -13.60
C TYR A 102 3.65 2.87 -14.15
N ALA A 103 3.24 1.96 -13.27
CA ALA A 103 2.65 0.68 -13.66
C ALA A 103 1.32 0.81 -14.43
N LYS A 104 0.65 1.95 -14.34
CA LYS A 104 -0.55 2.25 -15.14
C LYS A 104 -0.21 2.60 -16.58
N GLU A 105 0.91 3.29 -16.80
CA GLU A 105 1.29 3.84 -18.12
C GLU A 105 2.26 2.90 -18.87
N PHE A 106 3.00 2.08 -18.14
CA PHE A 106 4.03 1.18 -18.69
C PHE A 106 3.92 -0.22 -18.10
N PRO A 107 4.27 -1.28 -18.86
CA PRO A 107 4.52 -2.60 -18.29
C PRO A 107 5.63 -2.48 -17.24
N ALA A 108 5.32 -2.83 -15.99
CA ALA A 108 6.21 -2.64 -14.87
C ALA A 108 6.08 -3.75 -13.82
N ALA A 109 7.16 -4.01 -13.10
CA ALA A 109 7.17 -4.91 -11.96
C ALA A 109 7.77 -4.22 -10.74
N PHE A 110 7.07 -4.30 -9.63
CA PHE A 110 7.51 -3.83 -8.32
C PHE A 110 7.79 -5.04 -7.42
N TYR A 111 8.91 -5.03 -6.76
CA TYR A 111 9.31 -6.08 -5.83
C TYR A 111 9.95 -5.50 -4.57
N TRP A 112 9.94 -6.28 -3.52
CA TRP A 112 10.52 -5.91 -2.24
C TRP A 112 11.91 -6.54 -2.10
N LEU A 113 12.89 -5.75 -1.69
CA LEU A 113 14.19 -6.25 -1.26
C LEU A 113 14.16 -6.49 0.26
N GLY A 114 14.37 -7.74 0.68
CA GLY A 114 14.41 -8.10 2.09
C GLY A 114 15.64 -7.49 2.77
N THR A 115 15.41 -6.78 3.87
CA THR A 115 16.46 -6.05 4.60
C THR A 115 16.59 -6.46 6.07
N ARG A 116 15.76 -7.43 6.52
CA ARG A 116 15.77 -7.92 7.89
C ARG A 116 17.05 -8.68 8.20
N ASN A 117 17.70 -8.37 9.31
CA ASN A 117 18.86 -9.11 9.83
C ASN A 117 18.80 -9.15 11.36
N GLU A 118 18.56 -10.34 11.91
CA GLU A 118 18.44 -10.54 13.36
C GLU A 118 19.78 -10.36 14.09
N GLN A 119 20.88 -10.79 13.48
CA GLN A 119 22.21 -10.68 14.06
C GLN A 119 22.68 -9.23 14.21
N LYS A 120 22.22 -8.35 13.30
CA LYS A 120 22.49 -6.90 13.34
C LYS A 120 21.40 -6.10 14.05
N GLY A 121 20.37 -6.75 14.60
CA GLY A 121 19.25 -6.06 15.25
C GLY A 121 18.31 -5.33 14.29
N CYS A 122 18.39 -5.57 12.98
CA CYS A 122 17.54 -4.96 11.96
C CYS A 122 16.22 -5.74 11.86
N THR A 123 15.36 -5.62 12.85
CA THR A 123 14.14 -6.44 12.98
C THR A 123 12.85 -5.64 13.05
N ALA A 124 12.93 -4.33 13.29
CA ALA A 124 11.75 -3.47 13.36
C ALA A 124 11.09 -3.32 11.98
N LEU A 125 9.76 -3.27 11.98
CA LEU A 125 8.99 -3.09 10.75
C LEU A 125 9.06 -1.64 10.26
N LEU A 126 8.70 -1.43 8.99
CA LEU A 126 8.52 -0.11 8.39
C LEU A 126 7.60 0.77 9.26
N HIS A 127 7.87 2.07 9.30
CA HIS A 127 7.16 3.08 10.08
C HIS A 127 7.30 2.95 11.61
N ASN A 128 8.18 2.07 12.11
CA ASN A 128 8.54 2.01 13.52
C ASN A 128 9.65 3.03 13.81
N ALA A 129 9.62 3.68 14.99
CA ALA A 129 10.66 4.63 15.40
C ALA A 129 12.06 3.99 15.54
N HIS A 130 12.12 2.67 15.73
CA HIS A 130 13.36 1.90 15.80
C HIS A 130 13.70 1.20 14.49
N PHE A 131 13.03 1.58 13.37
CA PHE A 131 13.32 0.99 12.08
C PHE A 131 14.78 1.17 11.70
N ASN A 132 15.39 0.08 11.32
CA ASN A 132 16.74 0.01 10.76
C ASN A 132 16.79 -1.15 9.76
N PHE A 133 17.76 -1.15 8.87
CA PHE A 133 17.93 -2.18 7.85
C PHE A 133 19.39 -2.57 7.68
N ASP A 134 19.63 -3.78 7.20
CA ASP A 134 20.98 -4.22 6.88
C ASP A 134 21.47 -3.56 5.59
N GLU A 135 22.37 -2.60 5.71
CA GLU A 135 22.91 -1.85 4.57
C GLU A 135 23.68 -2.74 3.56
N SER A 136 24.11 -3.92 3.96
CA SER A 136 24.81 -4.82 3.02
C SER A 136 23.93 -5.26 1.84
N VAL A 137 22.61 -5.23 1.99
CA VAL A 137 21.66 -5.55 0.90
C VAL A 137 21.62 -4.48 -0.20
N MET A 138 22.15 -3.28 0.05
CA MET A 138 22.19 -2.21 -0.96
C MET A 138 23.02 -2.62 -2.18
N GLN A 139 24.11 -3.36 -1.96
CA GLN A 139 24.90 -3.91 -3.07
C GLN A 139 24.06 -4.85 -3.95
N THR A 140 23.32 -5.76 -3.33
CA THR A 140 22.40 -6.67 -4.06
C THR A 140 21.34 -5.89 -4.84
N GLY A 141 20.78 -4.83 -4.25
CA GLY A 141 19.82 -3.95 -4.95
C GLY A 141 20.43 -3.28 -6.18
N MET A 142 21.66 -2.77 -6.08
CA MET A 142 22.37 -2.17 -7.22
C MET A 142 22.68 -3.20 -8.30
N GLU A 143 23.15 -4.39 -7.92
CA GLU A 143 23.42 -5.49 -8.86
C GLU A 143 22.16 -5.92 -9.61
N LEU A 144 21.02 -6.01 -8.93
CA LEU A 144 19.72 -6.33 -9.53
C LEU A 144 19.30 -5.26 -10.54
N PHE A 145 19.36 -3.97 -10.21
CA PHE A 145 19.01 -2.91 -11.15
C PHE A 145 19.94 -2.86 -12.35
N CYS A 146 21.24 -3.03 -12.17
CA CYS A 146 22.19 -3.11 -13.27
C CYS A 146 21.90 -4.32 -14.18
N ALA A 147 21.67 -5.49 -13.58
CA ALA A 147 21.37 -6.71 -14.34
C ALA A 147 20.04 -6.58 -15.11
N LEU A 148 19.01 -6.01 -14.51
CA LEU A 148 17.74 -5.74 -15.18
C LEU A 148 17.93 -4.79 -16.37
N ALA A 149 18.71 -3.73 -16.21
CA ALA A 149 18.92 -2.75 -17.26
C ALA A 149 19.71 -3.32 -18.47
N VAL A 150 20.75 -4.14 -18.23
CA VAL A 150 21.60 -4.66 -19.32
C VAL A 150 21.00 -5.88 -20.02
N ASN A 151 20.09 -6.60 -19.41
CA ASN A 151 19.44 -7.77 -19.99
C ASN A 151 18.08 -7.44 -20.65
N LEU A 152 17.58 -6.22 -20.52
CA LEU A 152 16.37 -5.77 -21.22
C LEU A 152 16.65 -5.69 -22.73
N LYS A 153 15.96 -6.49 -23.51
CA LYS A 153 16.06 -6.54 -24.99
C LYS A 153 14.82 -5.94 -25.64
#